data_313bc2fc46e666b668d69bfb8abed24b
#
_entry.id   313bc2fc46e666b668d69bfb8abed24b
#
_cell.length_a   1.000
_cell.length_b   1.000
_cell.length_c   1.000
_cell.angle_alpha   90.00
_cell.angle_beta   90.00
_cell.angle_gamma   90.00
#
_symmetry.space_group_name_H-M   'P 1'
#
loop_
_entity.id
_entity.type
_entity.pdbx_description
1 polymer ?
#
loop_
_entity_poly.entity_id
_entity_poly.type
_entity_poly.pdbx_seq_one_letter_code
_entity_poly.pdbx_strand_id
1 'polypeptide(L)'
;PKSSEIVFDKVDFSYADRKILDQVSFTIAEKTTTAIVGPSGAGKTTMCNLIARFWDVNAGKITIGGTDVRDFKLDSLMKNISMVFQSVYLFADTIENNIKFGCPDATHEQVVEAAKKACCHDFISALPDGYDTVIGEGGGTLSGGEKQRISIARAMLKDAPIIILDEATSSVDPENEDELQRAIEALTHDKTIIMIAHRLKTVRNADQILVLDNAHIVQRGTHAELIQQKGLYADFVSARQEAIGWKLAQ
;
A
#
# COMPACT_ATOMS: atom_id res chain seq x y z
N PRO A 1 -15.53 -11.42 5.58
CA PRO A 1 -16.47 -10.32 5.37
C PRO A 1 -17.34 -10.57 4.14
N LYS A 2 -18.53 -9.95 4.09
CA LYS A 2 -19.44 -10.06 2.95
C LYS A 2 -19.01 -9.20 1.76
N SER A 3 -18.18 -8.20 2.01
CA SER A 3 -17.57 -7.32 1.02
C SER A 3 -16.23 -6.80 1.53
N SER A 4 -15.49 -6.10 0.68
CA SER A 4 -14.24 -5.42 1.06
C SER A 4 -14.42 -3.89 1.27
N GLU A 5 -15.66 -3.43 1.41
CA GLU A 5 -15.94 -2.04 1.79
C GLU A 5 -15.38 -1.75 3.19
N ILE A 6 -14.72 -0.60 3.34
CA ILE A 6 -14.14 -0.17 4.61
C ILE A 6 -14.83 1.12 5.03
N VAL A 7 -15.29 1.17 6.29
CA VAL A 7 -15.95 2.36 6.85
C VAL A 7 -15.25 2.78 8.15
N PHE A 8 -14.83 4.03 8.20
CA PHE A 8 -14.45 4.72 9.44
C PHE A 8 -15.67 5.50 9.93
N ASP A 9 -16.07 5.26 11.17
CA ASP A 9 -17.21 5.92 11.79
C ASP A 9 -16.77 6.59 13.09
N LYS A 10 -16.61 7.92 13.03
CA LYS A 10 -16.20 8.79 14.13
C LYS A 10 -14.99 8.27 14.91
N VAL A 11 -13.95 7.90 14.18
CA VAL A 11 -12.76 7.28 14.75
C VAL A 11 -11.90 8.31 15.46
N ASP A 12 -11.63 8.05 16.74
CA ASP A 12 -10.61 8.72 17.54
C ASP A 12 -9.45 7.78 17.81
N PHE A 13 -8.24 8.27 17.64
CA PHE A 13 -7.04 7.54 18.00
C PHE A 13 -5.91 8.46 18.47
N SER A 14 -5.21 8.03 19.50
CA SER A 14 -4.03 8.70 20.06
C SER A 14 -2.93 7.69 20.38
N TYR A 15 -1.68 8.08 20.15
CA TYR A 15 -0.52 7.43 20.78
C TYR A 15 -0.23 8.16 22.08
N ALA A 16 -0.42 7.51 23.22
CA ALA A 16 -0.37 8.15 24.52
C ALA A 16 -1.23 9.45 24.54
N ASP A 17 -0.60 10.60 24.78
CA ASP A 17 -1.30 11.89 24.83
C ASP A 17 -1.36 12.61 23.47
N ARG A 18 -0.76 12.04 22.41
CA ARG A 18 -0.74 12.65 21.08
C ARG A 18 -1.93 12.19 20.26
N LYS A 19 -2.86 13.08 20.00
CA LYS A 19 -4.00 12.80 19.12
C LYS A 19 -3.55 12.72 17.65
N ILE A 20 -3.91 11.61 17.01
CA ILE A 20 -3.56 11.32 15.61
C ILE A 20 -4.79 11.44 14.71
N LEU A 21 -5.96 10.95 15.16
CA LEU A 21 -7.24 11.07 14.46
C LEU A 21 -8.29 11.60 15.42
N ASP A 22 -9.11 12.53 14.96
CA ASP A 22 -10.17 13.17 15.73
C ASP A 22 -11.49 13.12 14.97
N GLN A 23 -12.42 12.27 15.43
CA GLN A 23 -13.75 12.08 14.85
C GLN A 23 -13.74 11.83 13.33
N VAL A 24 -12.80 11.03 12.84
CA VAL A 24 -12.61 10.81 11.41
C VAL A 24 -13.66 9.83 10.88
N SER A 25 -14.41 10.24 9.86
CA SER A 25 -15.41 9.42 9.17
C SER A 25 -15.24 9.48 7.68
N PHE A 26 -15.20 8.32 7.03
CA PHE A 26 -15.23 8.16 5.58
C PHE A 26 -15.54 6.70 5.20
N THR A 27 -15.85 6.50 3.92
CA THR A 27 -16.08 5.18 3.35
C THR A 27 -15.15 4.94 2.17
N ILE A 28 -14.56 3.76 2.11
CA ILE A 28 -13.83 3.24 0.95
C ILE A 28 -14.73 2.20 0.29
N ALA A 29 -15.24 2.50 -0.88
CA ALA A 29 -16.09 1.57 -1.62
C ALA A 29 -15.28 0.36 -2.10
N GLU A 30 -15.94 -0.78 -2.17
CA GLU A 30 -15.35 -2.02 -2.68
C GLU A 30 -14.82 -1.83 -4.12
N LYS A 31 -13.65 -2.41 -4.39
CA LYS A 31 -12.99 -2.37 -5.70
C LYS A 31 -12.67 -0.96 -6.21
N THR A 32 -12.41 -0.05 -5.31
CA THR A 32 -11.95 1.30 -5.63
C THR A 32 -10.57 1.58 -5.05
N THR A 33 -9.91 2.58 -5.58
CA THR A 33 -8.63 3.08 -5.09
C THR A 33 -8.83 4.38 -4.32
N THR A 34 -8.45 4.37 -3.05
CA THR A 34 -8.40 5.55 -2.19
C THR A 34 -6.96 5.94 -1.93
N ALA A 35 -6.59 7.15 -2.32
CA ALA A 35 -5.29 7.74 -2.04
C ALA A 35 -5.35 8.61 -0.79
N ILE A 36 -4.41 8.42 0.13
CA ILE A 36 -4.23 9.26 1.31
C ILE A 36 -3.03 10.15 1.07
N VAL A 37 -3.22 11.45 1.17
CA VAL A 37 -2.17 12.46 1.05
C VAL A 37 -2.18 13.37 2.27
N GLY A 38 -1.07 14.00 2.53
CA GLY A 38 -0.93 14.93 3.65
C GLY A 38 0.53 15.12 4.04
N PRO A 39 0.79 16.09 4.93
CA PRO A 39 2.15 16.34 5.42
C PRO A 39 2.71 15.14 6.19
N SER A 40 4.03 15.09 6.31
CA SER A 40 4.71 14.07 7.11
C SER A 40 4.22 14.14 8.56
N GLY A 41 3.94 12.98 9.16
CA GLY A 41 3.44 12.90 10.52
C GLY A 41 1.94 13.22 10.70
N ALA A 42 1.18 13.38 9.60
CA ALA A 42 -0.25 13.65 9.66
C ALA A 42 -1.11 12.45 10.12
N GLY A 43 -0.53 11.25 10.20
CA GLY A 43 -1.25 10.03 10.61
C GLY A 43 -1.67 9.11 9.48
N LYS A 44 -1.12 9.28 8.27
CA LYS A 44 -1.42 8.43 7.10
C LYS A 44 -1.14 6.96 7.35
N THR A 45 0.05 6.65 7.85
CA THR A 45 0.45 5.28 8.20
C THR A 45 -0.40 4.72 9.34
N THR A 46 -0.73 5.55 10.33
CA THR A 46 -1.60 5.16 11.44
C THR A 46 -2.97 4.73 10.96
N MET A 47 -3.56 5.44 10.01
CA MET A 47 -4.84 5.07 9.39
C MET A 47 -4.79 3.65 8.82
N CYS A 48 -3.73 3.32 8.07
CA CYS A 48 -3.51 1.99 7.51
C CYS A 48 -3.33 0.93 8.61
N ASN A 49 -2.58 1.24 9.65
CA ASN A 49 -2.35 0.33 10.79
C ASN A 49 -3.63 0.04 11.58
N LEU A 50 -4.55 1.00 11.67
CA LEU A 50 -5.84 0.82 12.32
C LEU A 50 -6.76 -0.10 11.50
N ILE A 51 -6.74 -0.04 10.19
CA ILE A 51 -7.48 -0.98 9.32
C ILE A 51 -6.99 -2.41 9.54
N ALA A 52 -5.68 -2.60 9.63
CA ALA A 52 -5.06 -3.90 9.90
C ALA A 52 -5.15 -4.34 11.38
N ARG A 53 -5.71 -3.49 12.24
CA ARG A 53 -5.83 -3.71 13.68
C ARG A 53 -4.48 -3.96 14.38
N PHE A 54 -3.44 -3.24 14.00
CA PHE A 54 -2.20 -3.20 14.79
C PHE A 54 -2.40 -2.43 16.10
N TRP A 55 -3.41 -1.57 16.12
CA TRP A 55 -3.92 -0.83 17.28
C TRP A 55 -5.44 -0.82 17.24
N ASP A 56 -6.07 -0.78 18.40
CA ASP A 56 -7.50 -0.56 18.52
C ASP A 56 -7.80 0.94 18.63
N VAL A 57 -8.91 1.39 18.05
CA VAL A 57 -9.35 2.79 18.14
C VAL A 57 -9.75 3.15 19.57
N ASN A 58 -9.55 4.42 19.96
CA ASN A 58 -9.97 4.90 21.28
C ASN A 58 -11.48 5.14 21.36
N ALA A 59 -12.08 5.60 20.27
CA ALA A 59 -13.52 5.76 20.12
C ALA A 59 -13.93 5.57 18.65
N GLY A 60 -15.21 5.38 18.41
CA GLY A 60 -15.72 5.06 17.09
C GLY A 60 -15.45 3.61 16.71
N LYS A 61 -15.54 3.31 15.44
CA LYS A 61 -15.29 1.97 14.88
C LYS A 61 -14.80 2.01 13.45
N ILE A 62 -14.10 0.94 13.07
CA ILE A 62 -13.71 0.65 11.69
C ILE A 62 -14.37 -0.67 11.32
N THR A 63 -15.10 -0.71 10.21
CA THR A 63 -15.73 -1.93 9.72
C THR A 63 -15.18 -2.33 8.36
N ILE A 64 -15.13 -3.65 8.12
CA ILE A 64 -14.87 -4.25 6.81
C ILE A 64 -16.06 -5.12 6.46
N GLY A 65 -16.73 -4.81 5.35
CA GLY A 65 -17.95 -5.50 4.94
C GLY A 65 -19.03 -5.49 6.02
N GLY A 66 -19.13 -4.39 6.77
CA GLY A 66 -20.10 -4.20 7.85
C GLY A 66 -19.71 -4.82 9.20
N THR A 67 -18.62 -5.55 9.30
CA THR A 67 -18.13 -6.15 10.55
C THR A 67 -17.01 -5.30 11.16
N ASP A 68 -17.12 -4.97 12.45
CA ASP A 68 -16.05 -4.24 13.17
C ASP A 68 -14.75 -5.05 13.15
N VAL A 69 -13.64 -4.39 12.87
CA VAL A 69 -12.34 -5.06 12.81
C VAL A 69 -11.96 -5.73 14.14
N ARG A 70 -12.51 -5.28 15.25
CA ARG A 70 -12.32 -5.86 16.58
C ARG A 70 -13.05 -7.19 16.78
N ASP A 71 -14.09 -7.46 15.99
CA ASP A 71 -14.90 -8.68 16.06
C ASP A 71 -14.33 -9.81 15.20
N PHE A 72 -13.34 -9.53 14.36
CA PHE A 72 -12.63 -10.56 13.60
C PHE A 72 -11.65 -11.33 14.48
N LYS A 73 -11.53 -12.64 14.22
CA LYS A 73 -10.31 -13.36 14.62
C LYS A 73 -9.14 -12.78 13.83
N LEU A 74 -8.02 -12.54 14.48
CA LEU A 74 -6.86 -11.87 13.86
C LEU A 74 -6.42 -12.56 12.56
N ASP A 75 -6.31 -13.88 12.54
CA ASP A 75 -5.96 -14.65 11.35
C ASP A 75 -6.94 -14.43 10.19
N SER A 76 -8.24 -14.33 10.50
CA SER A 76 -9.28 -14.07 9.51
C SER A 76 -9.18 -12.66 8.94
N LEU A 77 -8.90 -11.67 9.79
CA LEU A 77 -8.66 -10.29 9.35
C LEU A 77 -7.43 -10.22 8.44
N MET A 78 -6.32 -10.82 8.87
CA MET A 78 -5.06 -10.79 8.11
C MET A 78 -5.16 -11.50 6.75
N LYS A 79 -5.97 -12.54 6.61
CA LYS A 79 -6.23 -13.20 5.31
C LYS A 79 -6.90 -12.27 4.30
N ASN A 80 -7.61 -11.25 4.76
CA ASN A 80 -8.33 -10.30 3.89
C ASN A 80 -7.52 -9.06 3.52
N ILE A 81 -6.33 -8.89 4.08
CA ILE A 81 -5.49 -7.69 3.90
C ILE A 81 -4.09 -8.10 3.48
N SER A 82 -3.60 -7.53 2.39
CA SER A 82 -2.19 -7.54 2.03
C SER A 82 -1.60 -6.14 2.22
N MET A 83 -0.40 -6.07 2.79
CA MET A 83 0.30 -4.81 3.02
C MET A 83 1.61 -4.83 2.24
N VAL A 84 1.82 -3.81 1.41
CA VAL A 84 3.05 -3.58 0.68
C VAL A 84 3.66 -2.28 1.17
N PHE A 85 4.74 -2.40 1.95
CA PHE A 85 5.41 -1.26 2.54
C PHE A 85 6.54 -0.73 1.68
N GLN A 86 6.91 0.52 1.91
CA GLN A 86 8.10 1.14 1.34
C GLN A 86 9.38 0.40 1.71
N SER A 87 9.54 0.04 2.98
CA SER A 87 10.63 -0.80 3.47
C SER A 87 10.22 -2.27 3.38
N VAL A 88 10.77 -2.97 2.41
CA VAL A 88 10.50 -4.39 2.21
C VAL A 88 11.38 -5.20 3.14
N TYR A 89 10.76 -6.06 3.96
CA TYR A 89 11.45 -7.07 4.73
C TYR A 89 11.46 -8.41 4.01
N LEU A 90 12.65 -8.92 3.72
CA LEU A 90 12.87 -10.27 3.21
C LEU A 90 13.60 -11.09 4.27
N PHE A 91 13.15 -12.33 4.41
CA PHE A 91 13.74 -13.27 5.38
C PHE A 91 15.03 -13.88 4.83
N ALA A 92 15.93 -14.30 5.71
CA ALA A 92 17.12 -15.10 5.38
C ALA A 92 16.68 -16.52 4.98
N ASP A 93 16.15 -16.67 3.78
CA ASP A 93 15.59 -17.90 3.20
C ASP A 93 15.63 -17.79 1.67
N THR A 94 15.17 -18.81 0.98
CA THR A 94 15.07 -18.80 -0.49
C THR A 94 14.11 -17.72 -0.98
N ILE A 95 14.27 -17.30 -2.24
CA ILE A 95 13.32 -16.40 -2.90
C ILE A 95 11.93 -17.05 -2.94
N GLU A 96 11.84 -18.34 -3.25
CA GLU A 96 10.58 -19.07 -3.26
C GLU A 96 9.87 -19.00 -1.90
N ASN A 97 10.56 -19.27 -0.80
CA ASN A 97 9.98 -19.22 0.53
C ASN A 97 9.59 -17.80 0.92
N ASN A 98 10.32 -16.80 0.50
CA ASN A 98 9.95 -15.40 0.69
C ASN A 98 8.63 -15.05 0.00
N ILE A 99 8.41 -15.53 -1.23
CA ILE A 99 7.16 -15.32 -1.96
C ILE A 99 6.01 -16.12 -1.32
N LYS A 100 6.28 -17.34 -0.87
CA LYS A 100 5.30 -18.21 -0.20
C LYS A 100 4.88 -17.76 1.19
N PHE A 101 5.51 -16.78 1.78
CA PHE A 101 5.32 -16.40 3.19
C PHE A 101 3.85 -16.22 3.58
N GLY A 102 3.04 -15.62 2.71
CA GLY A 102 1.60 -15.44 2.94
C GLY A 102 0.71 -16.62 2.52
N CYS A 103 1.29 -17.63 1.86
CA CYS A 103 0.59 -18.80 1.33
C CYS A 103 1.54 -20.01 1.28
N PRO A 104 1.88 -20.62 2.47
CA PRO A 104 2.92 -21.66 2.55
C PRO A 104 2.64 -22.92 1.72
N ASP A 105 1.36 -23.22 1.47
CA ASP A 105 0.92 -24.39 0.72
C ASP A 105 0.91 -24.19 -0.82
N ALA A 106 1.32 -23.00 -1.29
CA ALA A 106 1.37 -22.72 -2.72
C ALA A 106 2.38 -23.64 -3.45
N THR A 107 2.02 -24.04 -4.68
CA THR A 107 2.92 -24.82 -5.51
C THR A 107 4.00 -23.93 -6.15
N HIS A 108 5.07 -24.56 -6.65
CA HIS A 108 6.11 -23.83 -7.38
C HIS A 108 5.53 -23.09 -8.61
N GLU A 109 4.61 -23.71 -9.32
CA GLU A 109 3.95 -23.10 -10.48
C GLU A 109 3.15 -21.84 -10.09
N GLN A 110 2.48 -21.86 -8.94
CA GLN A 110 1.77 -20.68 -8.42
C GLN A 110 2.73 -19.57 -8.04
N VAL A 111 3.88 -19.91 -7.46
CA VAL A 111 4.95 -18.94 -7.15
C VAL A 111 5.47 -18.30 -8.43
N VAL A 112 5.76 -19.10 -9.47
CA VAL A 112 6.25 -18.60 -10.76
C VAL A 112 5.22 -17.69 -11.43
N GLU A 113 3.94 -18.03 -11.41
CA GLU A 113 2.88 -17.19 -11.96
C GLU A 113 2.78 -15.84 -11.22
N ALA A 114 2.86 -15.84 -9.90
CA ALA A 114 2.89 -14.61 -9.12
C ALA A 114 4.13 -13.76 -9.44
N ALA A 115 5.28 -14.39 -9.57
CA ALA A 115 6.53 -13.72 -9.93
C ALA A 115 6.49 -13.11 -11.34
N LYS A 116 5.87 -13.78 -12.30
CA LYS A 116 5.68 -13.23 -13.66
C LYS A 116 4.80 -11.99 -13.64
N LYS A 117 3.68 -12.03 -12.94
CA LYS A 117 2.77 -10.87 -12.79
C LYS A 117 3.44 -9.71 -12.05
N ALA A 118 4.30 -10.00 -11.10
CA ALA A 118 5.08 -9.00 -10.36
C ALA A 118 6.36 -8.54 -11.08
N CYS A 119 6.57 -8.95 -12.33
CA CYS A 119 7.75 -8.60 -13.15
C CYS A 119 9.09 -8.97 -12.48
N CYS A 120 9.12 -10.06 -11.71
CA CYS A 120 10.35 -10.51 -11.06
C CYS A 120 10.86 -11.89 -11.54
N HIS A 121 10.07 -12.61 -12.35
CA HIS A 121 10.46 -13.92 -12.85
C HIS A 121 11.78 -13.90 -13.63
N ASP A 122 11.98 -12.93 -14.50
CA ASP A 122 13.14 -12.88 -15.39
C ASP A 122 14.43 -12.70 -14.61
N PHE A 123 14.49 -11.76 -13.66
CA PHE A 123 15.70 -11.57 -12.87
C PHE A 123 15.95 -12.75 -11.91
N ILE A 124 14.91 -13.36 -11.36
CA ILE A 124 15.06 -14.56 -10.50
C ILE A 124 15.63 -15.72 -11.32
N SER A 125 15.08 -15.98 -12.50
CA SER A 125 15.53 -17.06 -13.38
C SER A 125 16.96 -16.87 -13.91
N ALA A 126 17.43 -15.63 -13.99
CA ALA A 126 18.79 -15.30 -14.38
C ALA A 126 19.83 -15.54 -13.26
N LEU A 127 19.40 -15.73 -12.02
CA LEU A 127 20.28 -16.08 -10.91
C LEU A 127 20.76 -17.52 -11.04
N PRO A 128 22.01 -17.86 -10.61
CA PRO A 128 22.55 -19.21 -10.71
C PRO A 128 21.67 -20.29 -10.09
N ASP A 129 21.05 -20.01 -8.94
CA ASP A 129 20.18 -20.93 -8.21
C ASP A 129 18.68 -20.62 -8.40
N GLY A 130 18.33 -19.64 -9.26
CA GLY A 130 16.94 -19.28 -9.56
C GLY A 130 16.12 -19.01 -8.31
N TYR A 131 14.97 -19.65 -8.18
CA TYR A 131 14.07 -19.53 -7.02
C TYR A 131 14.64 -20.11 -5.72
N ASP A 132 15.63 -20.99 -5.81
CA ASP A 132 16.32 -21.57 -4.64
C ASP A 132 17.45 -20.67 -4.13
N THR A 133 17.67 -19.53 -4.76
CA THR A 133 18.64 -18.54 -4.29
C THR A 133 18.30 -18.10 -2.88
N VAL A 134 19.24 -18.29 -1.96
CA VAL A 134 19.12 -17.84 -0.56
C VAL A 134 19.46 -16.36 -0.48
N ILE A 135 18.53 -15.61 0.07
CA ILE A 135 18.68 -14.18 0.30
C ILE A 135 19.20 -13.99 1.73
N GLY A 136 20.20 -13.15 1.90
CA GLY A 136 20.65 -12.73 3.22
C GLY A 136 19.57 -11.91 3.96
N GLU A 137 19.75 -11.73 5.24
CA GLU A 137 18.84 -10.94 6.08
C GLU A 137 18.61 -9.56 5.47
N GLY A 138 17.33 -9.19 5.33
CA GLY A 138 16.93 -7.93 4.69
C GLY A 138 17.14 -7.86 3.18
N GLY A 139 17.54 -8.96 2.52
CA GLY A 139 17.73 -9.01 1.07
C GLY A 139 18.94 -8.25 0.56
N GLY A 140 20.04 -8.28 1.31
CA GLY A 140 21.23 -7.44 1.09
C GLY A 140 21.91 -7.51 -0.28
N THR A 141 21.60 -8.53 -1.12
CA THR A 141 22.15 -8.69 -2.47
C THR A 141 21.22 -8.22 -3.59
N LEU A 142 20.00 -7.84 -3.26
CA LEU A 142 19.00 -7.39 -4.20
C LEU A 142 18.87 -5.87 -4.23
N SER A 143 18.55 -5.30 -5.40
CA SER A 143 18.21 -3.89 -5.52
C SER A 143 16.89 -3.57 -4.79
N GLY A 144 16.64 -2.29 -4.48
CA GLY A 144 15.38 -1.86 -3.87
C GLY A 144 14.15 -2.22 -4.70
N GLY A 145 14.24 -2.05 -6.02
CA GLY A 145 13.17 -2.41 -6.95
C GLY A 145 12.91 -3.92 -7.04
N GLU A 146 13.97 -4.73 -7.02
CA GLU A 146 13.87 -6.19 -6.99
C GLU A 146 13.21 -6.69 -5.69
N LYS A 147 13.62 -6.17 -4.53
CA LYS A 147 12.99 -6.49 -3.24
C LYS A 147 11.50 -6.14 -3.24
N GLN A 148 11.15 -4.99 -3.77
CA GLN A 148 9.77 -4.51 -3.80
C GLN A 148 8.91 -5.38 -4.71
N ARG A 149 9.41 -5.78 -5.88
CA ARG A 149 8.70 -6.72 -6.78
C ARG A 149 8.52 -8.10 -6.16
N ILE A 150 9.47 -8.61 -5.39
CA ILE A 150 9.31 -9.86 -4.62
C ILE A 150 8.20 -9.69 -3.56
N SER A 151 8.16 -8.57 -2.87
CA SER A 151 7.07 -8.26 -1.93
C SER A 151 5.70 -8.21 -2.61
N ILE A 152 5.63 -7.66 -3.81
CA ILE A 152 4.42 -7.64 -4.63
C ILE A 152 4.02 -9.06 -5.06
N ALA A 153 4.97 -9.90 -5.47
CA ALA A 153 4.70 -11.31 -5.78
C ALA A 153 4.12 -12.06 -4.57
N ARG A 154 4.66 -11.81 -3.38
CA ARG A 154 4.12 -12.33 -2.11
C ARG A 154 2.67 -11.91 -1.90
N ALA A 155 2.35 -10.64 -2.11
CA ALA A 155 1.00 -10.12 -1.98
C ALA A 155 0.04 -10.69 -3.05
N MET A 156 0.52 -10.87 -4.28
CA MET A 156 -0.26 -11.50 -5.35
C MET A 156 -0.61 -12.95 -5.05
N LEU A 157 0.36 -13.70 -4.55
CA LEU A 157 0.15 -15.10 -4.18
C LEU A 157 -0.88 -15.25 -3.06
N LYS A 158 -0.89 -14.33 -2.11
CA LYS A 158 -1.87 -14.26 -1.04
C LYS A 158 -3.28 -13.94 -1.54
N ASP A 159 -3.39 -13.14 -2.59
CA ASP A 159 -4.64 -12.77 -3.27
C ASP A 159 -5.72 -12.19 -2.34
N ALA A 160 -5.34 -11.36 -1.37
CA ALA A 160 -6.27 -10.71 -0.48
C ALA A 160 -7.12 -9.65 -1.20
N PRO A 161 -8.41 -9.47 -0.82
CA PRO A 161 -9.29 -8.50 -1.47
C PRO A 161 -8.97 -7.04 -1.16
N ILE A 162 -8.25 -6.78 -0.06
CA ILE A 162 -7.84 -5.44 0.38
C ILE A 162 -6.33 -5.34 0.30
N ILE A 163 -5.86 -4.31 -0.41
CA ILE A 163 -4.43 -4.00 -0.53
C ILE A 163 -4.16 -2.66 0.13
N ILE A 164 -3.26 -2.65 1.10
CA ILE A 164 -2.71 -1.43 1.69
C ILE A 164 -1.31 -1.24 1.10
N LEU A 165 -1.12 -0.13 0.39
CA LEU A 165 0.12 0.18 -0.32
C LEU A 165 0.70 1.49 0.18
N ASP A 166 1.93 1.46 0.69
CA ASP A 166 2.71 2.66 0.94
C ASP A 166 3.63 2.90 -0.26
N GLU A 167 3.30 3.92 -1.05
CA GLU A 167 4.04 4.26 -2.27
C GLU A 167 5.40 4.82 -1.92
N ALA A 168 6.46 4.11 -2.33
CA ALA A 168 7.83 4.52 -2.07
C ALA A 168 8.18 5.82 -2.81
N THR A 169 8.83 6.74 -2.07
CA THR A 169 9.43 7.96 -2.64
C THR A 169 10.88 7.75 -3.08
N SER A 170 11.48 6.60 -2.73
CA SER A 170 12.88 6.32 -3.03
C SER A 170 13.12 6.24 -4.53
N SER A 171 14.27 6.78 -4.94
CA SER A 171 14.81 6.70 -6.29
C SER A 171 15.00 5.24 -6.71
N VAL A 172 14.00 4.70 -7.38
CA VAL A 172 14.15 3.48 -8.18
C VAL A 172 14.73 3.94 -9.52
N ASP A 173 15.69 3.22 -10.07
CA ASP A 173 16.21 3.50 -11.41
C ASP A 173 15.07 3.53 -12.43
N PRO A 174 15.10 4.44 -13.43
CA PRO A 174 14.00 4.57 -14.40
C PRO A 174 13.60 3.28 -15.09
N GLU A 175 14.55 2.40 -15.36
CA GLU A 175 14.29 1.08 -15.98
C GLU A 175 13.47 0.17 -15.07
N ASN A 176 13.73 0.22 -13.76
CA ASN A 176 12.98 -0.56 -12.76
C ASN A 176 11.62 0.08 -12.41
N GLU A 177 11.45 1.36 -12.69
CA GLU A 177 10.20 2.06 -12.39
C GLU A 177 9.03 1.54 -13.22
N ASP A 178 9.22 1.30 -14.50
CA ASP A 178 8.18 0.78 -15.39
C ASP A 178 7.75 -0.63 -15.02
N GLU A 179 8.71 -1.49 -14.66
CA GLU A 179 8.41 -2.85 -14.21
C GLU A 179 7.67 -2.85 -12.86
N LEU A 180 8.11 -2.00 -11.93
CA LEU A 180 7.45 -1.82 -10.64
C LEU A 180 6.02 -1.31 -10.83
N GLN A 181 5.81 -0.34 -11.71
CA GLN A 181 4.49 0.20 -12.01
C GLN A 181 3.56 -0.86 -12.60
N ARG A 182 4.05 -1.69 -13.53
CA ARG A 182 3.28 -2.82 -14.08
C ARG A 182 2.94 -3.85 -13.01
N ALA A 183 3.86 -4.14 -12.10
CA ALA A 183 3.63 -5.05 -10.98
C ALA A 183 2.53 -4.52 -10.04
N ILE A 184 2.55 -3.24 -9.72
CA ILE A 184 1.53 -2.58 -8.90
C ILE A 184 0.17 -2.59 -9.60
N GLU A 185 0.12 -2.27 -10.88
CA GLU A 185 -1.12 -2.31 -11.67
C GLU A 185 -1.74 -3.71 -11.68
N ALA A 186 -0.91 -4.76 -11.85
CA ALA A 186 -1.37 -6.13 -11.79
C ALA A 186 -1.87 -6.53 -10.40
N LEU A 187 -1.18 -6.11 -9.33
CA LEU A 187 -1.59 -6.38 -7.94
C LEU A 187 -2.93 -5.73 -7.61
N THR A 188 -3.14 -4.52 -8.08
CA THR A 188 -4.28 -3.68 -7.70
C THR A 188 -5.53 -3.90 -8.54
N HIS A 189 -5.43 -4.71 -9.59
CA HIS A 189 -6.57 -5.02 -10.44
C HIS A 189 -7.69 -5.71 -9.67
N ASP A 190 -8.90 -5.14 -9.73
CA ASP A 190 -10.13 -5.67 -9.09
C ASP A 190 -10.04 -5.83 -7.56
N LYS A 191 -9.23 -5.00 -6.92
CA LYS A 191 -9.03 -4.97 -5.46
C LYS A 191 -9.51 -3.66 -4.85
N THR A 192 -9.79 -3.68 -3.56
CA THR A 192 -10.00 -2.47 -2.75
C THR A 192 -8.65 -1.99 -2.24
N ILE A 193 -8.27 -0.77 -2.61
CA ILE A 193 -6.92 -0.26 -2.41
C ILE A 193 -6.93 0.97 -1.54
N ILE A 194 -6.11 0.94 -0.51
CA ILE A 194 -5.74 2.11 0.28
C ILE A 194 -4.27 2.38 0.01
N MET A 195 -3.97 3.58 -0.48
CA MET A 195 -2.63 3.95 -0.87
C MET A 195 -2.17 5.21 -0.17
N ILE A 196 -1.03 5.16 0.50
CA ILE A 196 -0.32 6.37 0.92
C ILE A 196 0.43 6.87 -0.30
N ALA A 197 -0.08 7.93 -0.92
CA ALA A 197 0.39 8.38 -2.22
C ALA A 197 1.44 9.48 -2.11
N HIS A 198 2.53 9.30 -2.85
CA HIS A 198 3.62 10.26 -2.98
C HIS A 198 3.80 10.73 -4.42
N ARG A 199 3.25 10.01 -5.40
CA ARG A 199 3.38 10.30 -6.83
C ARG A 199 2.11 10.94 -7.38
N LEU A 200 2.29 11.98 -8.18
CA LEU A 200 1.19 12.73 -8.77
C LEU A 200 0.32 11.87 -9.70
N LYS A 201 0.94 11.00 -10.52
CA LYS A 201 0.24 10.09 -11.42
C LYS A 201 -0.74 9.18 -10.69
N THR A 202 -0.31 8.62 -9.56
CA THR A 202 -1.13 7.72 -8.74
C THR A 202 -2.34 8.44 -8.15
N VAL A 203 -2.12 9.65 -7.61
CA VAL A 203 -3.18 10.45 -7.00
C VAL A 203 -4.23 10.86 -8.02
N ARG A 204 -3.79 11.26 -9.23
CA ARG A 204 -4.71 11.66 -10.32
C ARG A 204 -5.68 10.58 -10.74
N ASN A 205 -5.26 9.32 -10.65
CA ASN A 205 -6.06 8.16 -11.08
C ASN A 205 -6.86 7.53 -9.95
N ALA A 206 -6.75 8.03 -8.72
CA ALA A 206 -7.51 7.50 -7.60
C ALA A 206 -9.01 7.85 -7.72
N ASP A 207 -9.86 6.91 -7.32
CA ASP A 207 -11.32 7.12 -7.27
C ASP A 207 -11.71 8.09 -6.16
N GLN A 208 -10.93 8.11 -5.09
CA GLN A 208 -11.11 9.00 -3.96
C GLN A 208 -9.74 9.45 -3.44
N ILE A 209 -9.64 10.72 -3.08
CA ILE A 209 -8.48 11.30 -2.41
C ILE A 209 -8.92 11.81 -1.05
N LEU A 210 -8.20 11.42 0.00
CA LEU A 210 -8.36 11.92 1.36
C LEU A 210 -7.12 12.74 1.73
N VAL A 211 -7.32 14.00 2.05
CA VAL A 211 -6.25 14.88 2.51
C VAL A 211 -6.30 14.94 4.03
N LEU A 212 -5.28 14.39 4.68
CA LEU A 212 -5.17 14.29 6.14
C LEU A 212 -4.20 15.35 6.66
N ASP A 213 -4.69 16.17 7.59
CA ASP A 213 -3.90 17.18 8.30
C ASP A 213 -4.50 17.47 9.67
N ASN A 214 -3.64 17.71 10.67
CA ASN A 214 -4.06 18.04 12.03
C ASN A 214 -5.16 17.12 12.57
N ALA A 215 -4.98 15.81 12.42
CA ALA A 215 -5.90 14.76 12.89
C ALA A 215 -7.27 14.70 12.18
N HIS A 216 -7.47 15.46 11.11
CA HIS A 216 -8.73 15.53 10.38
C HIS A 216 -8.55 15.27 8.87
N ILE A 217 -9.61 14.80 8.23
CA ILE A 217 -9.72 14.85 6.76
C ILE A 217 -10.18 16.26 6.39
N VAL A 218 -9.23 17.06 5.87
CA VAL A 218 -9.49 18.47 5.55
C VAL A 218 -10.03 18.67 4.14
N GLN A 219 -9.76 17.73 3.24
CA GLN A 219 -10.32 17.72 1.89
C GLN A 219 -10.57 16.27 1.47
N ARG A 220 -11.60 16.04 0.66
CA ARG A 220 -11.91 14.75 0.03
C ARG A 220 -12.57 14.97 -1.32
N GLY A 221 -12.30 14.07 -2.26
CA GLY A 221 -12.85 14.09 -3.61
C GLY A 221 -11.93 13.44 -4.62
N THR A 222 -12.19 13.67 -5.90
CA THR A 222 -11.31 13.28 -6.99
C THR A 222 -10.26 14.36 -7.28
N HIS A 223 -9.26 14.02 -8.07
CA HIS A 223 -8.27 15.03 -8.52
C HIS A 223 -8.94 16.21 -9.22
N ALA A 224 -9.89 15.95 -10.12
CA ALA A 224 -10.59 16.99 -10.87
C ALA A 224 -11.36 17.97 -9.97
N GLU A 225 -11.94 17.48 -8.89
CA GLU A 225 -12.66 18.29 -7.89
C GLU A 225 -11.69 19.08 -7.01
N LEU A 226 -10.65 18.43 -6.50
CA LEU A 226 -9.76 19.02 -5.51
C LEU A 226 -8.78 20.03 -6.09
N ILE A 227 -8.37 19.87 -7.35
CA ILE A 227 -7.44 20.81 -8.00
C ILE A 227 -8.04 22.20 -8.20
N GLN A 228 -9.36 22.30 -8.24
CA GLN A 228 -10.08 23.56 -8.36
C GLN A 228 -10.29 24.28 -7.02
N GLN A 229 -10.00 23.59 -5.91
CA GLN A 229 -10.12 24.14 -4.56
C GLN A 229 -8.78 24.67 -4.09
N LYS A 230 -8.81 25.80 -3.38
CA LYS A 230 -7.65 26.25 -2.61
C LYS A 230 -7.48 25.36 -1.40
N GLY A 231 -6.25 24.89 -1.15
CA GLY A 231 -5.95 24.08 0.02
C GLY A 231 -4.73 23.21 -0.16
N LEU A 232 -4.49 22.35 0.82
CA LEU A 232 -3.30 21.49 0.86
C LEU A 232 -3.13 20.59 -0.36
N TYR A 233 -4.24 20.16 -0.98
CA TYR A 233 -4.14 19.31 -2.18
C TYR A 233 -3.53 20.06 -3.38
N ALA A 234 -3.99 21.28 -3.63
CA ALA A 234 -3.41 22.11 -4.70
C ALA A 234 -1.94 22.42 -4.43
N ASP A 235 -1.58 22.70 -3.18
CA ASP A 235 -0.20 22.92 -2.76
C ASP A 235 0.67 21.66 -2.95
N PHE A 236 0.14 20.50 -2.61
CA PHE A 236 0.79 19.20 -2.85
C PHE A 236 1.07 18.98 -4.34
N VAL A 237 0.09 19.23 -5.20
CA VAL A 237 0.23 19.09 -6.66
C VAL A 237 1.28 20.03 -7.21
N SER A 238 1.25 21.32 -6.81
CA SER A 238 2.21 22.33 -7.26
C SER A 238 3.63 21.96 -6.86
N ALA A 239 3.86 21.58 -5.61
CA ALA A 239 5.17 21.16 -5.12
C ALA A 239 5.73 19.95 -5.88
N ARG A 240 4.87 18.98 -6.24
CA ARG A 240 5.29 17.81 -7.03
C ARG A 240 5.60 18.16 -8.49
N GLN A 241 4.85 19.08 -9.10
CA GLN A 241 5.11 19.56 -10.46
C GLN A 241 6.43 20.32 -10.55
N GLU A 242 6.72 21.18 -9.59
CA GLU A 242 7.99 21.89 -9.49
C GLU A 242 9.18 20.92 -9.35
N ALA A 243 9.06 19.92 -8.49
CA ALA A 243 10.11 18.91 -8.30
C ALA A 243 10.40 18.11 -9.59
N ILE A 244 9.38 17.84 -10.40
CA ILE A 244 9.54 17.17 -11.70
C ILE A 244 10.21 18.12 -12.71
N GLY A 245 9.81 19.38 -12.73
CA GLY A 245 10.41 20.40 -13.60
C GLY A 245 11.90 20.60 -13.33
N TRP A 246 12.31 20.59 -12.09
CA TRP A 246 13.72 20.70 -11.68
C TRP A 246 14.56 19.49 -12.12
N LYS A 247 14.01 18.28 -12.08
CA LYS A 247 14.70 17.05 -12.53
C LYS A 247 14.88 16.99 -14.05
N LEU A 248 14.02 17.65 -14.81
CA LEU A 248 14.12 17.71 -16.28
C LEU A 248 15.06 18.83 -16.76
N ALA A 249 15.45 19.76 -15.90
CA ALA A 249 16.33 20.88 -16.19
C ALA A 249 17.81 20.62 -15.81
N GLN A 250 18.13 19.49 -15.22
CA GLN A 250 19.48 18.99 -14.93
C GLN A 250 19.85 17.85 -15.89
#